data_fcdb0b2a11788cc8b867d749c10b931e
#
_entry.id   fcdb0b2a11788cc8b867d749c10b931e
#
_cell.length_a   1.000
_cell.length_b   1.000
_cell.length_c   1.000
_cell.angle_alpha   90.00
_cell.angle_beta   90.00
_cell.angle_gamma   90.00
#
_symmetry.space_group_name_H-M   'P 1'
#
loop_
_entity.id
_entity.type
_entity.pdbx_description
1 polymer ?
#
loop_
_entity_poly.entity_id
_entity_poly.type
_entity_poly.pdbx_seq_one_letter_code
_entity_poly.pdbx_strand_id
1 'polypeptide(L)'
;MDEVRAQVLFVGISAQKVRRVVDLVRGQNADAALGMLKFVPSAAAKPVAKVLRTAIANAEENFGLDREALVVSQAFADEGPTRKWRRFGARGRFKPILRRSSHITIVLTEREGAAS
;
A
#
# COMPACT_ATOMS: atom_id res chain seq x y z
N MET A 1 17.99 -13.46 -5.58
CA MET A 1 17.54 -12.06 -5.70
C MET A 1 16.82 -11.68 -4.42
N ASP A 2 17.25 -10.62 -3.78
CA ASP A 2 16.68 -10.21 -2.51
C ASP A 2 15.33 -9.53 -2.69
N GLU A 3 14.36 -9.97 -1.95
CA GLU A 3 13.05 -9.34 -1.90
C GLU A 3 12.90 -8.64 -0.55
N VAL A 4 12.43 -7.41 -0.59
CA VAL A 4 12.14 -6.64 0.62
C VAL A 4 10.66 -6.38 0.68
N ARG A 5 10.04 -6.87 1.72
CA ARG A 5 8.59 -6.79 1.90
C ARG A 5 8.26 -5.79 3.00
N ALA A 6 7.29 -4.94 2.75
CA ALA A 6 6.68 -4.11 3.78
C ALA A 6 5.18 -4.29 3.74
N GLN A 7 4.57 -4.26 4.91
CA GLN A 7 3.14 -4.50 5.03
C GLN A 7 2.56 -3.60 6.11
N VAL A 8 1.36 -3.08 5.87
CA VAL A 8 0.57 -2.42 6.90
C VAL A 8 -0.78 -3.13 6.98
N LEU A 9 -1.22 -3.36 8.21
CA LEU A 9 -2.46 -4.08 8.48
C LEU A 9 -3.54 -3.10 8.92
N PHE A 10 -4.79 -3.46 8.70
CA PHE A 10 -5.97 -2.75 9.22
C PHE A 10 -6.04 -1.29 8.80
N VAL A 11 -5.74 -1.00 7.54
CA VAL A 11 -5.96 0.33 6.99
C VAL A 11 -7.47 0.54 6.85
N GLY A 12 -7.98 1.67 7.34
CA GLY A 12 -9.41 1.96 7.36
C GLY A 12 -9.99 2.36 6.00
N ILE A 13 -9.53 1.75 4.93
CA ILE A 13 -9.99 1.99 3.56
C ILE A 13 -10.24 0.63 2.94
N SER A 14 -11.29 0.52 2.12
CA SER A 14 -11.61 -0.76 1.49
C SER A 14 -10.50 -1.22 0.55
N ALA A 15 -10.32 -2.54 0.45
CA ALA A 15 -9.30 -3.12 -0.43
C ALA A 15 -9.52 -2.70 -1.89
N GLN A 16 -10.76 -2.57 -2.33
CA GLN A 16 -11.07 -2.16 -3.69
C GLN A 16 -10.50 -0.78 -4.01
N LYS A 17 -10.63 0.18 -3.09
CA LYS A 17 -10.10 1.53 -3.27
C LYS A 17 -8.57 1.52 -3.25
N VAL A 18 -7.99 0.74 -2.34
CA VAL A 18 -6.53 0.62 -2.25
C VAL A 18 -5.96 -0.04 -3.50
N ARG A 19 -6.63 -1.06 -4.04
CA ARG A 19 -6.16 -1.76 -5.25
C ARG A 19 -6.00 -0.83 -6.44
N ARG A 20 -6.86 0.16 -6.58
CA ARG A 20 -6.74 1.15 -7.65
C ARG A 20 -5.42 1.91 -7.58
N VAL A 21 -4.97 2.18 -6.37
CA VAL A 21 -3.70 2.90 -6.15
C VAL A 21 -2.51 1.96 -6.30
N VAL A 22 -2.55 0.76 -5.72
CA VAL A 22 -1.43 -0.17 -5.83
C VAL A 22 -1.22 -0.65 -7.25
N ASP A 23 -2.29 -0.72 -8.06
CA ASP A 23 -2.16 -1.07 -9.47
C ASP A 23 -1.34 -0.05 -10.25
N LEU A 24 -1.36 1.22 -9.82
CA LEU A 24 -0.57 2.28 -10.47
C LEU A 24 0.93 2.13 -10.20
N VAL A 25 1.30 1.59 -9.04
CA VAL A 25 2.72 1.51 -8.65
C VAL A 25 3.37 0.18 -9.00
N ARG A 26 2.58 -0.84 -9.28
CA ARG A 26 3.13 -2.16 -9.60
C ARG A 26 3.98 -2.11 -10.87
N GLY A 27 5.18 -2.64 -10.80
CA GLY A 27 6.11 -2.67 -11.93
C GLY A 27 6.90 -1.38 -12.13
N GLN A 28 6.66 -0.36 -11.30
CA GLN A 28 7.36 0.91 -11.41
C GLN A 28 8.64 0.92 -10.58
N ASN A 29 9.59 1.76 -10.96
CA ASN A 29 10.71 2.08 -10.10
C ASN A 29 10.18 2.66 -8.78
N ALA A 30 10.78 2.29 -7.66
CA ALA A 30 10.24 2.67 -6.34
C ALA A 30 10.18 4.19 -6.14
N ASP A 31 11.24 4.92 -6.52
CA ASP A 31 11.24 6.38 -6.40
C ASP A 31 10.22 7.03 -7.32
N ALA A 32 10.10 6.54 -8.54
CA ALA A 32 9.12 7.05 -9.49
C ALA A 32 7.68 6.81 -8.98
N ALA A 33 7.44 5.63 -8.42
CA ALA A 33 6.14 5.30 -7.83
C ALA A 33 5.81 6.25 -6.67
N LEU A 34 6.80 6.49 -5.80
CA LEU A 34 6.61 7.38 -4.66
C LEU A 34 6.29 8.80 -5.10
N GLY A 35 7.00 9.29 -6.13
CA GLY A 35 6.73 10.61 -6.71
C GLY A 35 5.34 10.70 -7.32
N MET A 36 4.92 9.66 -8.03
CA MET A 36 3.60 9.61 -8.65
C MET A 36 2.47 9.65 -7.63
N LEU A 37 2.65 8.97 -6.49
CA LEU A 37 1.63 8.91 -5.44
C LEU A 37 1.30 10.28 -4.84
N LYS A 38 2.23 11.24 -4.91
CA LYS A 38 1.98 12.59 -4.42
C LYS A 38 0.87 13.29 -5.20
N PHE A 39 0.63 12.88 -6.44
CA PHE A 39 -0.33 13.52 -7.32
C PHE A 39 -1.62 12.71 -7.49
N VAL A 40 -1.71 11.56 -6.85
CA VAL A 40 -2.93 10.73 -6.92
C VAL A 40 -3.98 11.30 -5.97
N PRO A 41 -5.13 11.75 -6.48
CA PRO A 41 -6.17 12.37 -5.65
C PRO A 41 -7.04 11.30 -4.97
N SER A 42 -6.44 10.49 -4.12
CA SER A 42 -7.13 9.41 -3.42
C SER A 42 -6.66 9.34 -1.97
N ALA A 43 -7.59 9.12 -1.07
CA ALA A 43 -7.25 8.90 0.33
C ALA A 43 -6.35 7.68 0.53
N ALA A 44 -6.42 6.70 -0.38
CA ALA A 44 -5.60 5.51 -0.32
C ALA A 44 -4.13 5.77 -0.68
N ALA A 45 -3.83 6.87 -1.36
CA ALA A 45 -2.46 7.18 -1.78
C ALA A 45 -1.51 7.37 -0.60
N LYS A 46 -1.97 7.99 0.48
CA LYS A 46 -1.13 8.23 1.67
C LYS A 46 -0.66 6.94 2.34
N PRO A 47 -1.54 6.00 2.69
CA PRO A 47 -1.08 4.75 3.29
C PRO A 47 -0.22 3.92 2.34
N VAL A 48 -0.51 3.91 1.05
CA VAL A 48 0.33 3.20 0.07
C VAL A 48 1.72 3.84 0.01
N ALA A 49 1.81 5.17 -0.04
CA ALA A 49 3.09 5.87 -0.03
C ALA A 49 3.89 5.57 1.24
N LYS A 50 3.21 5.49 2.38
CA LYS A 50 3.86 5.19 3.65
C LYS A 50 4.48 3.78 3.65
N VAL A 51 3.74 2.78 3.16
CA VAL A 51 4.26 1.41 3.05
C VAL A 51 5.45 1.37 2.09
N LEU A 52 5.34 2.07 0.97
CA LEU A 52 6.41 2.13 -0.02
C LEU A 52 7.68 2.77 0.56
N ARG A 53 7.54 3.87 1.30
CA ARG A 53 8.69 4.51 1.98
C ARG A 53 9.33 3.55 2.99
N THR A 54 8.52 2.82 3.74
CA THR A 54 9.01 1.83 4.69
C THR A 54 9.78 0.74 3.99
N ALA A 55 9.27 0.23 2.87
CA ALA A 55 9.95 -0.80 2.09
C ALA A 55 11.29 -0.30 1.54
N ILE A 56 11.33 0.92 1.03
CA ILE A 56 12.57 1.53 0.52
C ILE A 56 13.59 1.67 1.65
N ALA A 57 13.17 2.19 2.81
CA ALA A 57 14.07 2.34 3.95
C ALA A 57 14.62 0.99 4.42
N ASN A 58 13.78 -0.04 4.46
CA ASN A 58 14.23 -1.38 4.82
C ASN A 58 15.25 -1.93 3.83
N ALA A 59 15.02 -1.69 2.54
CA ALA A 59 15.93 -2.15 1.50
C ALA A 59 17.31 -1.51 1.63
N GLU A 60 17.35 -0.21 1.89
CA GLU A 60 18.61 0.51 2.04
C GLU A 60 19.32 0.16 3.35
N GLU A 61 18.61 0.19 4.46
CA GLU A 61 19.22 0.08 5.80
C GLU A 61 19.54 -1.36 6.19
N ASN A 62 18.66 -2.30 5.86
CA ASN A 62 18.80 -3.67 6.33
C ASN A 62 19.44 -4.60 5.30
N PHE A 63 19.36 -4.27 4.03
CA PHE A 63 19.85 -5.09 2.95
C PHE A 63 20.94 -4.41 2.11
N GLY A 64 21.18 -3.13 2.35
CA GLY A 64 22.20 -2.39 1.61
C GLY A 64 21.96 -2.27 0.12
N LEU A 65 20.70 -2.33 -0.30
CA LEU A 65 20.36 -2.28 -1.72
C LEU A 65 20.37 -0.84 -2.24
N ASP A 66 20.68 -0.69 -3.51
CA ASP A 66 20.69 0.61 -4.17
C ASP A 66 19.25 1.06 -4.43
N ARG A 67 18.89 2.20 -3.83
CA ARG A 67 17.55 2.77 -3.95
C ARG A 67 17.13 2.99 -5.41
N GLU A 68 18.07 3.41 -6.25
CA GLU A 68 17.77 3.69 -7.65
C GLU A 68 17.46 2.42 -8.45
N ALA A 69 17.91 1.28 -7.99
CA ALA A 69 17.67 -0.01 -8.64
C ALA A 69 16.41 -0.71 -8.14
N LEU A 70 15.72 -0.17 -7.14
CA LEU A 70 14.54 -0.81 -6.58
C LEU A 70 13.33 -0.68 -7.47
N VAL A 71 12.63 -1.78 -7.65
CA VAL A 71 11.40 -1.87 -8.46
C VAL A 71 10.31 -2.48 -7.60
N VAL A 72 9.09 -1.97 -7.73
CA VAL A 72 7.92 -2.56 -7.08
C VAL A 72 7.55 -3.82 -7.84
N SER A 73 8.05 -4.96 -7.38
CA SER A 73 7.81 -6.23 -8.06
C SER A 73 6.42 -6.77 -7.79
N GLN A 74 5.92 -6.55 -6.58
CA GLN A 74 4.58 -6.96 -6.19
C GLN A 74 3.96 -5.89 -5.33
N ALA A 75 2.68 -5.64 -5.52
CA ALA A 75 1.91 -4.73 -4.69
C ALA A 75 0.48 -5.21 -4.71
N PHE A 76 -0.08 -5.43 -3.54
CA PHE A 76 -1.45 -5.91 -3.44
C PHE A 76 -2.12 -5.45 -2.16
N ALA A 77 -3.44 -5.45 -2.21
CA ALA A 77 -4.28 -5.12 -1.08
C ALA A 77 -5.23 -6.28 -0.83
N ASP A 78 -5.21 -6.79 0.38
CA ASP A 78 -6.09 -7.85 0.82
C ASP A 78 -7.18 -7.29 1.71
N GLU A 79 -8.35 -7.89 1.66
CA GLU A 79 -9.44 -7.49 2.54
C GLU A 79 -9.11 -7.85 3.98
N GLY A 80 -9.26 -6.87 4.86
CA GLY A 80 -9.21 -7.10 6.29
C GLY A 80 -10.61 -7.36 6.85
N PRO A 81 -10.70 -7.55 8.17
CA PRO A 81 -12.00 -7.76 8.79
C PRO A 81 -12.92 -6.58 8.57
N THR A 82 -14.18 -6.86 8.31
CA THR A 82 -15.23 -5.86 8.22
C THR A 82 -15.94 -5.81 9.55
N ARG A 83 -15.96 -4.61 10.16
CA ARG A 83 -16.68 -4.40 11.42
C ARG A 83 -18.02 -3.79 11.14
N LYS A 84 -19.05 -4.31 11.79
CA LYS A 84 -20.38 -3.74 11.76
C LYS A 84 -20.57 -2.86 12.98
N TRP A 85 -20.89 -1.62 12.75
CA TRP A 85 -21.26 -0.68 13.81
C TRP A 85 -22.75 -0.45 13.75
N ARG A 86 -23.36 -0.26 14.91
CA ARG A 86 -24.78 0.09 14.98
C ARG A 86 -24.92 1.56 15.32
N ARG A 87 -25.78 2.22 14.59
CA ARG A 87 -26.09 3.62 14.82
C ARG A 87 -27.60 3.74 14.97
N PHE A 88 -28.04 4.61 15.87
CA PHE A 88 -29.45 4.93 15.97
C PHE A 88 -29.90 5.67 14.70
N GLY A 89 -30.89 5.12 14.03
CA GLY A 89 -31.58 5.81 12.95
C GLY A 89 -32.76 6.62 13.53
N ALA A 90 -33.49 7.29 12.63
CA ALA A 90 -34.67 8.00 13.00
C ALA A 90 -35.67 7.07 13.73
N ARG A 91 -36.32 7.55 14.76
CA ARG A 91 -37.33 6.80 15.55
C ARG A 91 -36.75 5.57 16.26
N GLY A 92 -35.50 5.67 16.70
CA GLY A 92 -34.87 4.62 17.49
C GLY A 92 -34.47 3.37 16.73
N ARG A 93 -34.44 3.39 15.41
CA ARG A 93 -34.03 2.27 14.61
C ARG A 93 -32.48 2.23 14.50
N PHE A 94 -31.91 1.02 14.62
CA PHE A 94 -30.53 0.81 14.42
C PHE A 94 -30.18 0.67 12.93
N LYS A 95 -29.18 1.41 12.46
CA LYS A 95 -28.67 1.26 11.11
C LYS A 95 -27.27 0.65 11.18
N PRO A 96 -27.03 -0.49 10.52
CA PRO A 96 -25.69 -1.05 10.49
C PRO A 96 -24.78 -0.18 9.62
N ILE A 97 -23.56 0.05 10.10
CA ILE A 97 -22.51 0.71 9.33
C ILE A 97 -21.40 -0.29 9.15
N LEU A 98 -20.97 -0.51 7.90
CA LEU A 98 -19.87 -1.38 7.60
C LEU A 98 -18.56 -0.59 7.63
N ARG A 99 -17.64 -1.00 8.50
CA ARG A 99 -16.27 -0.46 8.55
C ARG A 99 -15.34 -1.46 7.89
N ARG A 100 -15.00 -1.19 6.66
CA ARG A 100 -14.09 -2.03 5.89
C ARG A 100 -12.66 -1.68 6.20
N SER A 101 -11.79 -2.68 6.12
CA SER A 101 -10.36 -2.47 6.26
C SER A 101 -9.62 -3.26 5.20
N SER A 102 -8.34 -2.94 5.05
CA SER A 102 -7.48 -3.63 4.10
C SER A 102 -6.07 -3.78 4.65
N HIS A 103 -5.34 -4.72 4.09
CA HIS A 103 -3.92 -4.92 4.38
C HIS A 103 -3.16 -4.65 3.10
N ILE A 104 -2.16 -3.78 3.19
CA ILE A 104 -1.36 -3.37 2.03
C ILE A 104 0.00 -4.04 2.12
N THR A 105 0.41 -4.70 1.05
CA THR A 105 1.72 -5.34 0.95
C THR A 105 2.44 -4.83 -0.28
N ILE A 106 3.69 -4.42 -0.10
CA ILE A 106 4.57 -4.01 -1.19
C ILE A 106 5.86 -4.80 -1.08
N VAL A 107 6.26 -5.40 -2.19
CA VAL A 107 7.52 -6.14 -2.29
C VAL A 107 8.41 -5.42 -3.29
N LEU A 108 9.62 -5.08 -2.85
CA LEU A 108 10.63 -4.46 -3.69
C LEU A 108 11.71 -5.48 -4.02
N THR A 109 12.19 -5.42 -5.24
CA THR A 109 13.35 -6.19 -5.66
C THR A 109 14.34 -5.26 -6.30
N GLU A 110 15.63 -5.60 -6.20
CA GLU A 110 16.65 -4.88 -6.93
C GLU A 110 16.61 -5.35 -8.38
N ARG A 111 16.50 -4.40 -9.29
CA ARG A 111 16.42 -4.71 -10.71
C ARG A 111 17.77 -5.17 -11.21
N GLU A 112 17.83 -6.38 -11.71
CA GLU A 112 19.03 -6.94 -12.27
C GLU A 112 19.44 -6.13 -13.51
N GLY A 113 20.70 -5.73 -13.55
CA GLY A 113 21.21 -4.91 -14.64
C GLY A 113 20.78 -3.45 -14.58
N ALA A 114 20.13 -3.01 -13.51
CA ALA A 114 19.67 -1.62 -13.38
C ALA A 114 20.81 -0.61 -13.37
N ALA A 115 21.99 -1.02 -12.98
CA ALA A 115 23.15 -0.15 -12.97
C ALA A 115 23.81 0.02 -14.34
N SER A 116 23.35 -0.71 -15.32
CA SER A 116 23.90 -0.64 -16.68
C SER A 116 23.20 0.42 -17.51
#